data_070e4a5e579fd82c8cd7fc03bbe61b91
#
_entry.id   070e4a5e579fd82c8cd7fc03bbe61b91
#
_cell.length_a   1.000
_cell.length_b   1.000
_cell.length_c   1.000
_cell.angle_alpha   90.00
_cell.angle_beta   90.00
_cell.angle_gamma   90.00
#
_symmetry.space_group_name_H-M   'P 1'
#
loop_
_entity.id
_entity.type
_entity.pdbx_description
1 polymer ?
#
loop_
_entity_poly.entity_id
_entity_poly.type
_entity_poly.pdbx_seq_one_letter_code
_entity_poly.pdbx_strand_id
1 'polypeptide(L)'
;MLISRFNRRCLTRAGYSLLEIMIVLAIMAATVSIMLPRAGAALDQVVVHTIQFDLQRQVSDLRREAFLNKTRQRLVLAAASGVLPQPDSQEALAVLPKGWTASLDKDVLFLPSGVCTPASLRLSSLGKAAIRMAVTENCQLIRQFND
;
A
#
# COMPACT_ATOMS: atom_id res chain seq x y z
N MET A 1 20.86 48.86 -55.50
CA MET A 1 19.62 48.07 -55.57
C MET A 1 20.00 46.60 -55.53
N LEU A 2 20.08 46.03 -54.31
CA LEU A 2 20.59 44.65 -54.05
C LEU A 2 19.35 43.79 -53.76
N ILE A 3 19.00 42.89 -54.70
CA ILE A 3 17.94 41.92 -54.58
C ILE A 3 18.52 40.68 -53.87
N SER A 4 18.20 40.54 -52.61
CA SER A 4 18.53 39.36 -51.80
C SER A 4 17.74 38.15 -52.34
N ARG A 5 18.43 37.15 -52.89
CA ARG A 5 17.87 35.86 -53.31
C ARG A 5 17.56 35.04 -52.05
N PHE A 6 16.30 34.94 -51.70
CA PHE A 6 15.81 34.07 -50.66
C PHE A 6 15.90 32.60 -51.10
N ASN A 7 16.92 31.91 -50.64
CA ASN A 7 17.14 30.50 -50.94
C ASN A 7 16.17 29.65 -50.14
N ARG A 8 15.02 29.30 -50.71
CA ARG A 8 14.07 28.33 -50.12
C ARG A 8 14.71 26.96 -50.17
N ARG A 9 15.33 26.55 -49.07
CA ARG A 9 15.63 25.13 -48.83
C ARG A 9 14.31 24.39 -48.76
N CYS A 10 13.98 23.61 -49.81
CA CYS A 10 12.93 22.58 -49.73
C CYS A 10 13.34 21.59 -48.64
N LEU A 11 12.70 21.68 -47.51
CA LEU A 11 12.72 20.63 -46.49
C LEU A 11 12.03 19.42 -47.12
N THR A 12 12.81 18.48 -47.66
CA THR A 12 12.33 17.16 -48.03
C THR A 12 11.75 16.53 -46.80
N ARG A 13 10.42 16.44 -46.74
CA ARG A 13 9.71 15.62 -45.74
C ARG A 13 10.07 14.17 -46.05
N ALA A 14 11.06 13.64 -45.35
CA ALA A 14 11.32 12.21 -45.34
C ALA A 14 10.10 11.53 -44.71
N GLY A 15 9.30 10.87 -45.55
CA GLY A 15 8.22 10.00 -45.07
C GLY A 15 8.83 8.78 -44.41
N TYR A 16 8.35 8.42 -43.22
CA TYR A 16 8.76 7.19 -42.56
C TYR A 16 8.39 5.98 -43.42
N SER A 17 9.36 5.08 -43.59
CA SER A 17 9.08 3.80 -44.25
C SER A 17 8.16 2.95 -43.38
N LEU A 18 7.23 2.25 -43.99
CA LEU A 18 6.32 1.32 -43.28
C LEU A 18 7.11 0.27 -42.49
N LEU A 19 8.25 -0.17 -43.05
CA LEU A 19 9.18 -1.10 -42.43
C LEU A 19 9.80 -0.50 -41.17
N GLU A 20 10.16 0.78 -41.17
CA GLU A 20 10.76 1.48 -40.00
C GLU A 20 9.76 1.54 -38.83
N ILE A 21 8.50 1.84 -39.11
CA ILE A 21 7.45 1.83 -38.09
C ILE A 21 7.22 0.41 -37.52
N MET A 22 7.25 -0.62 -38.39
CA MET A 22 7.11 -2.00 -37.91
C MET A 22 8.28 -2.42 -36.99
N ILE A 23 9.49 -2.03 -37.31
CA ILE A 23 10.66 -2.32 -36.45
C ILE A 23 10.54 -1.61 -35.10
N VAL A 24 10.16 -0.33 -35.09
CA VAL A 24 9.99 0.43 -33.85
C VAL A 24 8.90 -0.19 -32.96
N LEU A 25 7.76 -0.57 -33.55
CA LEU A 25 6.69 -1.24 -32.82
C LEU A 25 7.13 -2.60 -32.26
N ALA A 26 7.92 -3.37 -33.03
CA ALA A 26 8.44 -4.65 -32.57
C ALA A 26 9.39 -4.50 -31.38
N ILE A 27 10.27 -3.50 -31.43
CA ILE A 27 11.20 -3.19 -30.31
C ILE A 27 10.39 -2.72 -29.07
N MET A 28 9.40 -1.85 -29.26
CA MET A 28 8.53 -1.42 -28.15
C MET A 28 7.77 -2.57 -27.52
N ALA A 29 7.19 -3.45 -28.33
CA ALA A 29 6.49 -4.64 -27.83
C ALA A 29 7.43 -5.57 -27.03
N ALA A 30 8.65 -5.78 -27.51
CA ALA A 30 9.64 -6.59 -26.82
C ALA A 30 10.04 -5.97 -25.47
N THR A 31 10.26 -4.66 -25.41
CA THR A 31 10.62 -3.98 -24.15
C THR A 31 9.50 -4.01 -23.12
N VAL A 32 8.25 -3.80 -23.53
CA VAL A 32 7.07 -3.88 -22.65
C VAL A 32 6.90 -5.30 -22.09
N SER A 33 7.11 -6.33 -22.90
CA SER A 33 6.98 -7.72 -22.45
C SER A 33 7.93 -8.11 -21.31
N ILE A 34 9.11 -7.51 -21.25
CA ILE A 34 10.09 -7.74 -20.18
C ILE A 34 9.74 -6.95 -18.91
N MET A 35 9.11 -5.78 -19.03
CA MET A 35 8.79 -4.90 -17.90
C MET A 35 7.52 -5.30 -17.15
N LEU A 36 6.51 -5.86 -17.85
CA LEU A 36 5.21 -6.22 -17.27
C LEU A 36 5.30 -7.13 -16.03
N PRO A 37 6.04 -8.26 -16.02
CA PRO A 37 6.09 -9.14 -14.86
C PRO A 37 6.73 -8.49 -13.63
N ARG A 38 7.66 -7.55 -13.83
CA ARG A 38 8.32 -6.82 -12.72
C ARG A 38 7.42 -5.76 -12.10
N ALA A 39 6.53 -5.15 -12.87
CA ALA A 39 5.59 -4.15 -12.39
C ALA A 39 4.60 -4.73 -11.38
N GLY A 40 4.14 -5.98 -11.56
CA GLY A 40 3.23 -6.65 -10.63
C GLY A 40 3.83 -6.81 -9.23
N ALA A 41 5.08 -7.25 -9.14
CA ALA A 41 5.76 -7.42 -7.85
C ALA A 41 5.98 -6.07 -7.13
N ALA A 42 6.29 -5.01 -7.87
CA ALA A 42 6.44 -3.66 -7.31
C ALA A 42 5.12 -3.13 -6.76
N LEU A 43 4.00 -3.33 -7.46
CA LEU A 43 2.67 -2.93 -6.99
C LEU A 43 2.27 -3.67 -5.71
N ASP A 44 2.60 -4.95 -5.58
CA ASP A 44 2.31 -5.71 -4.36
C ASP A 44 3.04 -5.16 -3.13
N GLN A 45 4.28 -4.72 -3.29
CA GLN A 45 5.02 -4.07 -2.20
C GLN A 45 4.38 -2.74 -1.78
N VAL A 46 3.94 -1.92 -2.74
CA VAL A 46 3.27 -0.64 -2.46
C VAL A 46 1.98 -0.88 -1.67
N VAL A 47 1.16 -1.85 -2.09
CA VAL A 47 -0.09 -2.19 -1.40
C VAL A 47 0.17 -2.60 0.06
N VAL A 48 1.18 -3.43 0.30
CA VAL A 48 1.55 -3.86 1.66
C VAL A 48 1.98 -2.68 2.53
N HIS A 49 2.81 -1.77 1.99
CA HIS A 49 3.23 -0.57 2.71
C HIS A 49 2.04 0.35 3.04
N THR A 50 1.12 0.53 2.10
CA THR A 50 -0.08 1.35 2.33
C THR A 50 -0.92 0.78 3.47
N ILE A 51 -1.16 -0.53 3.50
CA ILE A 51 -1.94 -1.18 4.56
C ILE A 51 -1.25 -1.05 5.91
N GLN A 52 0.07 -1.25 5.96
CA GLN A 52 0.83 -1.07 7.20
C GLN A 52 0.72 0.37 7.71
N PHE A 53 0.82 1.35 6.82
CA PHE A 53 0.73 2.76 7.18
C PHE A 53 -0.67 3.14 7.68
N ASP A 54 -1.72 2.67 7.01
CA ASP A 54 -3.11 2.91 7.41
C ASP A 54 -3.43 2.29 8.77
N LEU A 55 -3.00 1.04 8.99
CA LEU A 55 -3.17 0.39 10.30
C LEU A 55 -2.38 1.10 11.39
N GLN A 56 -1.14 1.51 11.13
CA GLN A 56 -0.34 2.26 12.10
C GLN A 56 -1.03 3.57 12.48
N ARG A 57 -1.62 4.26 11.52
CA ARG A 57 -2.37 5.49 11.77
C ARG A 57 -3.57 5.22 12.67
N GLN A 58 -4.40 4.22 12.33
CA GLN A 58 -5.57 3.85 13.13
C GLN A 58 -5.17 3.45 14.57
N VAL A 59 -4.14 2.61 14.73
CA VAL A 59 -3.62 2.21 16.05
C VAL A 59 -3.12 3.43 16.85
N SER A 60 -2.49 4.39 16.20
CA SER A 60 -2.01 5.62 16.85
C SER A 60 -3.16 6.52 17.30
N ASP A 61 -4.23 6.61 16.49
CA ASP A 61 -5.43 7.39 16.81
C ASP A 61 -6.17 6.75 18.01
N LEU A 62 -6.36 5.42 18.01
CA LEU A 62 -6.98 4.66 19.08
C LEU A 62 -6.18 4.75 20.39
N ARG A 63 -4.84 4.66 20.31
CA ARG A 63 -3.96 4.89 21.45
C ARG A 63 -4.18 6.28 22.06
N ARG A 64 -4.23 7.30 21.19
CA ARG A 64 -4.46 8.68 21.62
C ARG A 64 -5.81 8.84 22.30
N GLU A 65 -6.84 8.21 21.77
CA GLU A 65 -8.18 8.22 22.36
C GLU A 65 -8.20 7.56 23.73
N ALA A 66 -7.62 6.36 23.86
CA ALA A 66 -7.49 5.66 25.15
C ALA A 66 -6.73 6.49 26.20
N PHE A 67 -5.66 7.18 25.77
CA PHE A 67 -4.88 8.06 26.63
C PHE A 67 -5.68 9.30 27.09
N LEU A 68 -6.39 9.97 26.19
CA LEU A 68 -7.16 11.17 26.49
C LEU A 68 -8.36 10.87 27.38
N ASN A 69 -9.09 9.78 27.09
CA ASN A 69 -10.28 9.37 27.82
C ASN A 69 -9.95 8.64 29.13
N LYS A 70 -8.66 8.32 29.37
CA LYS A 70 -8.22 7.53 30.53
C LYS A 70 -8.91 6.18 30.64
N THR A 71 -9.31 5.59 29.49
CA THR A 71 -9.99 4.31 29.41
C THR A 71 -9.08 3.23 28.86
N ARG A 72 -9.29 1.99 29.33
CA ARG A 72 -8.66 0.82 28.73
C ARG A 72 -9.50 0.38 27.54
N GLN A 73 -8.90 0.19 26.41
CA GLN A 73 -9.59 -0.27 25.19
C GLN A 73 -8.89 -1.50 24.61
N ARG A 74 -9.69 -2.46 24.07
CA ARG A 74 -9.19 -3.64 23.38
C ARG A 74 -9.28 -3.42 21.87
N LEU A 75 -8.20 -3.71 21.16
CA LEU A 75 -8.20 -3.63 19.70
C LEU A 75 -9.03 -4.75 19.09
N VAL A 76 -10.03 -4.38 18.31
CA VAL A 76 -10.82 -5.29 17.47
C VAL A 76 -10.54 -4.97 16.01
N LEU A 77 -10.16 -5.99 15.23
CA LEU A 77 -9.88 -5.87 13.82
C LEU A 77 -11.09 -6.33 13.02
N ALA A 78 -11.72 -5.43 12.29
CA ALA A 78 -12.84 -5.73 11.41
C ALA A 78 -12.43 -5.65 9.94
N ALA A 79 -12.86 -6.65 9.15
CA ALA A 79 -12.78 -6.56 7.71
C ALA A 79 -13.84 -5.57 7.18
N ALA A 80 -13.52 -4.80 6.15
CA ALA A 80 -14.45 -3.87 5.51
C ALA A 80 -15.53 -4.62 4.71
N SER A 81 -16.30 -5.50 5.37
CA SER A 81 -17.35 -6.36 4.80
C SER A 81 -18.76 -5.87 5.11
N GLY A 82 -19.00 -4.57 5.06
CA GLY A 82 -20.35 -3.98 5.01
C GLY A 82 -21.08 -3.83 6.34
N VAL A 83 -20.85 -4.67 7.33
CA VAL A 83 -21.43 -4.53 8.69
C VAL A 83 -20.26 -4.36 9.64
N LEU A 84 -20.00 -3.12 10.04
CA LEU A 84 -19.04 -2.83 11.10
C LEU A 84 -19.71 -3.23 12.43
N PRO A 85 -19.08 -4.09 13.26
CA PRO A 85 -19.56 -4.31 14.61
C PRO A 85 -19.60 -2.96 15.33
N GLN A 86 -20.69 -2.69 16.04
CA GLN A 86 -20.71 -1.55 16.95
C GLN A 86 -19.76 -1.86 18.10
N PRO A 87 -18.66 -1.10 18.25
CA PRO A 87 -17.75 -1.36 19.35
C PRO A 87 -18.43 -1.05 20.69
N ASP A 88 -18.32 -1.96 21.63
CA ASP A 88 -18.63 -1.66 23.02
C ASP A 88 -17.70 -0.55 23.51
N SER A 89 -18.10 0.17 24.57
CA SER A 89 -17.33 1.29 25.13
C SER A 89 -15.89 0.96 25.54
N GLN A 90 -15.51 -0.32 25.53
CA GLN A 90 -14.17 -0.82 25.82
C GLN A 90 -13.45 -1.41 24.59
N GLU A 91 -14.07 -1.35 23.42
CA GLU A 91 -13.52 -1.90 22.19
C GLU A 91 -13.10 -0.77 21.24
N ALA A 92 -11.89 -0.86 20.75
CA ALA A 92 -11.30 0.05 19.76
C ALA A 92 -11.28 -0.64 18.40
N LEU A 93 -12.04 -0.15 17.44
CA LEU A 93 -12.20 -0.76 16.13
C LEU A 93 -11.17 -0.25 15.13
N ALA A 94 -10.36 -1.15 14.57
CA ALA A 94 -9.55 -0.86 13.40
C ALA A 94 -10.09 -1.59 12.17
N VAL A 95 -10.23 -0.87 11.08
CA VAL A 95 -10.84 -1.37 9.84
C VAL A 95 -9.77 -1.76 8.83
N LEU A 96 -9.87 -3.00 8.32
CA LEU A 96 -8.99 -3.53 7.29
C LEU A 96 -9.56 -3.21 5.89
N PRO A 97 -8.71 -3.03 4.87
CA PRO A 97 -9.15 -2.90 3.50
C PRO A 97 -9.89 -4.14 3.00
N LYS A 98 -10.75 -3.97 1.98
CA LYS A 98 -11.48 -5.10 1.37
C LYS A 98 -10.54 -6.20 0.91
N GLY A 99 -10.91 -7.45 1.21
CA GLY A 99 -10.14 -8.64 0.81
C GLY A 99 -8.95 -8.97 1.72
N TRP A 100 -8.77 -8.21 2.81
CA TRP A 100 -7.78 -8.49 3.84
C TRP A 100 -8.43 -9.00 5.11
N THR A 101 -7.79 -9.97 5.72
CA THR A 101 -8.17 -10.52 7.04
C THR A 101 -6.96 -10.42 7.96
N ALA A 102 -7.24 -10.25 9.24
CA ALA A 102 -6.20 -10.17 10.26
C ALA A 102 -6.52 -11.14 11.39
N SER A 103 -5.49 -11.71 11.97
CA SER A 103 -5.56 -12.50 13.19
C SER A 103 -4.48 -12.02 14.16
N LEU A 104 -4.88 -11.88 15.42
CA LEU A 104 -4.01 -11.58 16.54
C LEU A 104 -3.74 -12.87 17.31
N ASP A 105 -2.50 -13.06 17.80
CA ASP A 105 -2.15 -14.16 18.70
C ASP A 105 -2.62 -13.88 20.14
N LYS A 106 -2.68 -12.59 20.51
CA LYS A 106 -3.12 -12.11 21.83
C LYS A 106 -3.88 -10.80 21.67
N ASP A 107 -4.75 -10.51 22.64
CA ASP A 107 -5.46 -9.23 22.67
C ASP A 107 -4.50 -8.06 22.85
N VAL A 108 -4.61 -7.08 21.97
CA VAL A 108 -3.90 -5.81 22.11
C VAL A 108 -4.77 -4.87 22.93
N LEU A 109 -4.26 -4.47 24.08
CA LEU A 109 -4.91 -3.54 24.98
C LEU A 109 -4.20 -2.20 24.93
N PHE A 110 -4.94 -1.14 24.70
CA PHE A 110 -4.49 0.23 24.86
C PHE A 110 -4.69 0.64 26.31
N LEU A 111 -3.62 0.96 27.00
CA LEU A 111 -3.66 1.38 28.40
C LEU A 111 -3.81 2.89 28.52
N PRO A 112 -4.42 3.41 29.60
CA PRO A 112 -4.52 4.85 29.88
C PRO A 112 -3.16 5.56 29.99
N SER A 113 -2.10 4.80 30.20
CA SER A 113 -0.71 5.29 30.20
C SER A 113 -0.16 5.58 28.81
N GLY A 114 -0.89 5.17 27.73
CA GLY A 114 -0.43 5.28 26.36
C GLY A 114 0.49 4.13 25.92
N VAL A 115 0.56 3.05 26.68
CA VAL A 115 1.30 1.82 26.38
C VAL A 115 0.35 0.77 25.79
N CYS A 116 0.83 -0.06 24.88
CA CYS A 116 0.10 -1.19 24.34
C CYS A 116 0.65 -2.53 24.84
N THR A 117 -0.20 -3.53 24.97
CA THR A 117 0.29 -4.89 25.20
C THR A 117 0.91 -5.42 23.89
N PRO A 118 2.14 -5.97 23.92
CA PRO A 118 2.77 -6.50 22.74
C PRO A 118 2.05 -7.76 22.25
N ALA A 119 1.87 -7.86 20.94
CA ALA A 119 1.21 -9.00 20.27
C ALA A 119 1.72 -9.17 18.85
N SER A 120 1.50 -10.35 18.27
CA SER A 120 1.77 -10.60 16.86
C SER A 120 0.48 -10.53 16.06
N LEU A 121 0.54 -9.76 14.97
CA LEU A 121 -0.54 -9.59 14.01
C LEU A 121 -0.17 -10.31 12.72
N ARG A 122 -1.06 -11.15 12.23
CA ARG A 122 -0.94 -11.80 10.93
C ARG A 122 -2.00 -11.26 10.00
N LEU A 123 -1.55 -10.63 8.91
CA LEU A 123 -2.41 -10.15 7.83
C LEU A 123 -2.35 -11.15 6.68
N SER A 124 -3.51 -11.50 6.14
CA SER A 124 -3.63 -12.37 4.96
C SER A 124 -4.64 -11.82 3.98
N SER A 125 -4.41 -12.06 2.70
CA SER A 125 -5.33 -11.74 1.61
C SER A 125 -5.36 -12.90 0.63
N LEU A 126 -6.48 -13.07 -0.07
CA LEU A 126 -6.61 -14.12 -1.10
C LEU A 126 -5.49 -13.98 -2.16
N GLY A 127 -4.74 -15.07 -2.36
CA GLY A 127 -3.67 -15.12 -3.36
C GLY A 127 -2.36 -14.41 -3.01
N LYS A 128 -2.21 -13.88 -1.78
CA LYS A 128 -0.97 -13.23 -1.32
C LYS A 128 -0.38 -13.92 -0.09
N ALA A 129 0.94 -13.86 0.02
CA ALA A 129 1.63 -14.37 1.21
C ALA A 129 1.20 -13.62 2.47
N ALA A 130 1.04 -14.35 3.57
CA ALA A 130 0.70 -13.75 4.85
C ALA A 130 1.85 -12.87 5.36
N ILE A 131 1.49 -11.69 5.85
CA ILE A 131 2.44 -10.71 6.41
C ILE A 131 2.35 -10.80 7.92
N ARG A 132 3.49 -10.95 8.57
CA ARG A 132 3.58 -10.91 10.04
C ARG A 132 4.06 -9.55 10.48
N MET A 133 3.38 -8.98 11.47
CA MET A 133 3.76 -7.74 12.12
C MET A 133 3.74 -7.93 13.62
N ALA A 134 4.62 -7.25 14.33
CA ALA A 134 4.60 -7.17 15.79
C ALA A 134 4.05 -5.81 16.22
N VAL A 135 3.12 -5.83 17.17
CA VAL A 135 2.70 -4.65 17.92
C VAL A 135 3.65 -4.51 19.09
N THR A 136 4.34 -3.40 19.18
CA THR A 136 5.27 -3.13 20.32
C THR A 136 4.54 -2.44 21.47
N GLU A 137 5.21 -2.32 22.62
CA GLU A 137 4.70 -1.58 23.78
C GLU A 137 4.42 -0.10 23.47
N ASN A 138 5.14 0.47 22.51
CA ASN A 138 4.91 1.83 22.02
C ASN A 138 3.78 1.92 20.98
N CYS A 139 3.01 0.84 20.79
CA CYS A 139 1.94 0.75 19.78
C CYS A 139 2.42 0.94 18.35
N GLN A 140 3.66 0.56 18.05
CA GLN A 140 4.20 0.57 16.71
C GLN A 140 4.05 -0.80 16.04
N LEU A 141 3.64 -0.80 14.77
CA LEU A 141 3.55 -1.99 13.94
C LEU A 141 4.87 -2.20 13.18
N ILE A 142 5.63 -3.19 13.59
CA ILE A 142 6.91 -3.54 12.96
C ILE A 142 6.72 -4.82 12.15
N ARG A 143 7.09 -4.77 10.87
CA ARG A 143 7.05 -5.95 10.00
C ARG A 143 8.13 -6.94 10.44
N GLN A 144 7.72 -8.19 10.64
CA GLN A 144 8.64 -9.30 10.89
C GLN A 144 8.95 -9.97 9.55
N PHE A 145 10.22 -9.95 9.17
CA PHE A 145 10.70 -10.75 8.05
C PHE A 145 10.91 -12.18 8.55
N ASN A 146 10.37 -13.17 7.85
CA ASN A 146 10.77 -14.57 8.09
C ASN A 146 12.17 -14.71 7.52
N ASP A 147 13.12 -14.98 8.40
CA ASP A 147 14.39 -15.62 8.00
C ASP A 147 14.15 -17.06 7.55
#